data_0541242bde83d49e58afd39678e2b4d1
#
_entry.id   0541242bde83d49e58afd39678e2b4d1
#
_cell.length_a   1.000
_cell.length_b   1.000
_cell.length_c   1.000
_cell.angle_alpha   90.00
_cell.angle_beta   90.00
_cell.angle_gamma   90.00
#
_symmetry.space_group_name_H-M   'P 1'
#
loop_
_entity.id
_entity.type
_entity.pdbx_description
1 polymer ?
#
loop_
_entity_poly.entity_id
_entity_poly.type
_entity_poly.pdbx_seq_one_letter_code
_entity_poly.pdbx_strand_id
1 'polypeptide(L)'
;PLKGIDDDGKEVLRKTLDSEEFSAFVFKTNVDPYAGITNIFKVNSGTLHIGDTVYDNLNKANIEVNNLNIICGATLKPVSEVHAGDIGAITKVSLSNGVTLSSLKSHISYPLIEYPSAVYYKAIKPRTKNDEDKLSTVISKVILEDPTVKFVRNSDTHEQLIGSLGTGHLNYIIQKMKTTYKLNLDLTDYKISYRETIKTSATGSGRYIKQSGGSGFFGVVEMRFEPDQSNSFSEEVFGGAVPKNYFPAVEKGFNEACQKGLLKGYPVIGVHAILTDGKYHPVDSNEVAFKNAAI
;
A
#
# COMPACT_ATOMS: atom_id res chain seq x y z
N PRO A 1 32.42 17.17 -4.90
CA PRO A 1 31.19 17.62 -4.29
C PRO A 1 30.07 16.67 -4.60
N LEU A 2 29.18 16.45 -3.61
CA LEU A 2 27.97 15.65 -3.74
C LEU A 2 26.82 16.55 -4.20
N LYS A 3 26.03 16.04 -5.12
CA LYS A 3 24.85 16.72 -5.66
C LYS A 3 23.61 16.29 -4.93
N GLY A 4 22.79 17.25 -4.51
CA GLY A 4 21.45 17.05 -3.98
C GLY A 4 20.52 18.15 -4.45
N ILE A 5 19.30 18.13 -3.99
CA ILE A 5 18.27 19.16 -4.26
C ILE A 5 17.81 19.80 -2.95
N ASP A 6 17.54 21.09 -2.95
CA ASP A 6 16.91 21.79 -1.84
C ASP A 6 15.39 21.64 -1.85
N ASP A 7 14.71 22.32 -0.90
CA ASP A 7 13.25 22.30 -0.80
C ASP A 7 12.54 22.96 -1.99
N ASP A 8 13.23 23.84 -2.73
CA ASP A 8 12.73 24.50 -3.94
C ASP A 8 13.00 23.67 -5.21
N GLY A 9 13.64 22.51 -5.10
CA GLY A 9 14.03 21.64 -6.23
C GLY A 9 15.28 22.10 -6.99
N LYS A 10 16.06 23.03 -6.43
CA LYS A 10 17.31 23.51 -7.06
C LYS A 10 18.46 22.59 -6.70
N GLU A 11 19.38 22.40 -7.64
CA GLU A 11 20.62 21.62 -7.41
C GLU A 11 21.52 22.35 -6.41
N VAL A 12 21.90 21.64 -5.36
CA VAL A 12 22.83 22.11 -4.33
C VAL A 12 24.06 21.18 -4.33
N LEU A 13 25.24 21.76 -4.24
CA LEU A 13 26.51 21.04 -4.15
C LEU A 13 27.04 21.15 -2.72
N ARG A 14 27.45 20.00 -2.15
CA ARG A 14 28.15 19.91 -0.86
C ARG A 14 29.54 19.35 -1.06
N LYS A 15 30.53 19.96 -0.44
CA LYS A 15 31.88 19.40 -0.33
C LYS A 15 31.95 18.53 0.92
N THR A 16 32.75 17.46 0.88
CA THR A 16 33.01 16.63 2.06
C THR A 16 34.07 17.30 2.93
N LEU A 17 33.62 18.31 3.66
CA LEU A 17 34.43 19.13 4.57
C LEU A 17 33.64 19.41 5.85
N ASP A 18 34.32 19.43 7.00
CA ASP A 18 33.70 19.71 8.30
C ASP A 18 33.18 21.14 8.41
N SER A 19 33.72 22.08 7.63
CA SER A 19 33.28 23.47 7.61
C SER A 19 32.00 23.76 6.82
N GLU A 20 31.48 22.77 6.11
CA GLU A 20 30.20 22.88 5.38
C GLU A 20 29.00 22.66 6.32
N GLU A 21 27.81 23.04 5.87
CA GLU A 21 26.57 22.72 6.56
C GLU A 21 26.37 21.18 6.62
N PHE A 22 25.87 20.69 7.74
CA PHE A 22 25.69 19.26 7.97
C PHE A 22 24.75 18.61 6.98
N SER A 23 25.16 17.49 6.44
CA SER A 23 24.29 16.56 5.73
C SER A 23 24.81 15.13 5.85
N ALA A 24 23.89 14.17 5.97
CA ALA A 24 24.20 12.75 6.06
C ALA A 24 23.16 11.92 5.31
N PHE A 25 23.53 10.74 4.89
CA PHE A 25 22.67 9.80 4.18
C PHE A 25 22.56 8.48 4.94
N VAL A 26 21.33 8.11 5.34
CA VAL A 26 21.03 6.86 6.03
C VAL A 26 20.96 5.73 5.01
N PHE A 27 21.96 4.87 4.96
CA PHE A 27 22.01 3.81 3.97
C PHE A 27 21.64 2.42 4.49
N LYS A 28 21.56 2.25 5.82
CA LYS A 28 21.16 0.97 6.42
C LYS A 28 20.49 1.16 7.78
N THR A 29 19.44 0.42 8.00
CA THR A 29 18.78 0.32 9.30
C THR A 29 18.80 -1.13 9.77
N ASN A 30 19.26 -1.36 10.99
CA ASN A 30 19.23 -2.65 11.66
C ASN A 30 18.19 -2.59 12.78
N VAL A 31 17.41 -3.66 12.95
CA VAL A 31 16.44 -3.77 14.03
C VAL A 31 16.75 -5.00 14.88
N ASP A 32 17.29 -4.76 16.05
CA ASP A 32 17.53 -5.81 17.05
C ASP A 32 16.36 -5.89 18.03
N PRO A 33 15.85 -7.09 18.39
CA PRO A 33 14.74 -7.23 19.33
C PRO A 33 15.02 -6.65 20.72
N TYR A 34 16.29 -6.59 21.15
CA TYR A 34 16.74 -6.15 22.48
C TYR A 34 17.38 -4.76 22.45
N ALA A 35 18.28 -4.52 21.52
CA ALA A 35 18.99 -3.25 21.37
C ALA A 35 18.15 -2.16 20.66
N GLY A 36 17.09 -2.56 19.96
CA GLY A 36 16.21 -1.65 19.24
C GLY A 36 16.72 -1.29 17.84
N ILE A 37 16.36 -0.10 17.37
CA ILE A 37 16.68 0.38 16.03
C ILE A 37 18.02 1.07 16.04
N THR A 38 18.88 0.74 15.07
CA THR A 38 20.17 1.38 14.78
C THR A 38 20.18 1.81 13.32
N ASN A 39 20.25 3.12 13.09
CA ASN A 39 20.36 3.69 11.76
C ASN A 39 21.80 4.04 11.47
N ILE A 40 22.35 3.51 10.38
CA ILE A 40 23.73 3.69 9.95
C ILE A 40 23.72 4.71 8.82
N PHE A 41 24.52 5.75 8.98
CA PHE A 41 24.57 6.85 8.03
C PHE A 41 26.02 7.21 7.71
N LYS A 42 26.21 7.81 6.54
CA LYS A 42 27.46 8.45 6.16
C LYS A 42 27.28 9.96 6.24
N VAL A 43 28.19 10.64 6.92
CA VAL A 43 28.25 12.10 6.91
C VAL A 43 28.82 12.55 5.56
N ASN A 44 28.06 13.27 4.80
CA ASN A 44 28.44 13.77 3.48
C ASN A 44 29.13 15.14 3.55
N SER A 45 28.74 15.97 4.52
CA SER A 45 29.32 17.29 4.78
C SER A 45 29.04 17.73 6.23
N GLY A 46 29.86 18.62 6.75
CA GLY A 46 29.73 19.12 8.10
C GLY A 46 30.12 18.11 9.18
N THR A 47 29.84 18.44 10.41
CA THR A 47 30.03 17.58 11.58
C THR A 47 28.73 17.44 12.34
N LEU A 48 28.43 16.24 12.81
CA LEU A 48 27.26 15.95 13.65
C LEU A 48 27.72 15.76 15.09
N HIS A 49 27.09 16.46 16.03
CA HIS A 49 27.35 16.32 17.45
C HIS A 49 26.17 15.67 18.18
N ILE A 50 26.48 15.04 19.30
CA ILE A 50 25.44 14.61 20.23
C ILE A 50 24.70 15.85 20.77
N GLY A 51 23.35 15.80 20.83
CA GLY A 51 22.49 16.92 21.20
C GLY A 51 22.06 17.82 20.02
N ASP A 52 22.64 17.63 18.83
CA ASP A 52 22.18 18.37 17.65
C ASP A 52 20.75 17.98 17.27
N THR A 53 20.04 18.93 16.69
CA THR A 53 18.76 18.68 16.00
C THR A 53 18.97 18.72 14.51
N VAL A 54 18.62 17.62 13.83
CA VAL A 54 18.74 17.47 12.37
C VAL A 54 17.36 17.33 11.73
N TYR A 55 17.26 17.66 10.46
CA TYR A 55 16.03 17.57 9.68
C TYR A 55 16.01 16.30 8.84
N ASP A 56 14.96 15.49 9.01
CA ASP A 56 14.65 14.35 8.13
C ASP A 56 13.93 14.87 6.89
N ASN A 57 14.63 14.88 5.76
CA ASN A 57 14.11 15.44 4.51
C ASN A 57 13.01 14.58 3.86
N LEU A 58 12.89 13.31 4.22
CA LEU A 58 11.83 12.41 3.71
C LEU A 58 10.53 12.57 4.50
N ASN A 59 10.60 12.51 5.84
CA ASN A 59 9.42 12.58 6.71
C ASN A 59 9.07 14.02 7.12
N LYS A 60 9.88 15.01 6.72
CA LYS A 60 9.70 16.44 7.05
C LYS A 60 9.62 16.68 8.56
N ALA A 61 10.50 16.07 9.32
CA ALA A 61 10.49 16.07 10.78
C ALA A 61 11.87 16.42 11.37
N ASN A 62 11.86 17.12 12.50
CA ASN A 62 13.05 17.38 13.27
C ASN A 62 13.39 16.17 14.18
N ILE A 63 14.67 15.82 14.24
CA ILE A 63 15.17 14.69 15.02
C ILE A 63 16.29 15.17 15.92
N GLU A 64 16.14 14.91 17.22
CA GLU A 64 17.19 15.17 18.21
C GLU A 64 18.13 13.98 18.31
N VAL A 65 19.44 14.22 18.21
CA VAL A 65 20.50 13.21 18.19
C VAL A 65 20.95 12.94 19.63
N ASN A 66 20.18 12.14 20.35
CA ASN A 66 20.46 11.81 21.77
C ASN A 66 21.48 10.69 21.95
N ASN A 67 21.76 9.91 20.90
CA ASN A 67 22.69 8.77 20.94
C ASN A 67 23.47 8.73 19.62
N LEU A 68 24.75 9.07 19.68
CA LEU A 68 25.67 9.06 18.55
C LEU A 68 26.76 8.03 18.78
N ASN A 69 27.02 7.19 17.79
CA ASN A 69 27.97 6.08 17.89
C ASN A 69 28.77 5.92 16.60
N ILE A 70 29.91 5.25 16.68
CA ILE A 70 30.60 4.62 15.56
C ILE A 70 30.48 3.09 15.65
N ILE A 71 30.55 2.42 14.49
CA ILE A 71 30.39 0.96 14.42
C ILE A 71 31.76 0.31 14.33
N CYS A 72 32.02 -0.61 15.27
CA CYS A 72 33.23 -1.44 15.26
C CYS A 72 32.82 -2.92 15.27
N GLY A 73 32.68 -3.53 14.09
CA GLY A 73 32.13 -4.88 13.96
C GLY A 73 30.68 -4.97 14.49
N ALA A 74 30.46 -5.79 15.49
CA ALA A 74 29.15 -5.92 16.14
C ALA A 74 28.93 -4.92 17.31
N THR A 75 29.91 -4.07 17.62
CA THR A 75 29.88 -3.20 18.78
C THR A 75 29.63 -1.75 18.37
N LEU A 76 28.76 -1.06 19.09
CA LEU A 76 28.56 0.38 19.00
C LEU A 76 29.44 1.06 20.07
N LYS A 77 30.26 2.03 19.65
CA LYS A 77 31.07 2.85 20.55
C LYS A 77 30.50 4.26 20.57
N PRO A 78 30.04 4.77 21.74
CA PRO A 78 29.56 6.15 21.86
C PRO A 78 30.67 7.16 21.52
N VAL A 79 30.30 8.22 20.80
CA VAL A 79 31.16 9.33 20.45
C VAL A 79 30.42 10.64 20.64
N SER A 80 31.17 11.75 20.81
CA SER A 80 30.60 13.09 20.90
C SER A 80 30.26 13.70 19.56
N GLU A 81 31.00 13.30 18.51
CA GLU A 81 30.88 13.86 17.15
C GLU A 81 31.26 12.84 16.06
N VAL A 82 30.79 13.08 14.85
CA VAL A 82 31.12 12.32 13.62
C VAL A 82 31.35 13.32 12.49
N HIS A 83 32.49 13.18 11.80
CA HIS A 83 32.99 14.15 10.81
C HIS A 83 32.59 13.82 9.36
N ALA A 84 32.75 14.80 8.48
CA ALA A 84 32.52 14.64 7.04
C ALA A 84 33.36 13.49 6.46
N GLY A 85 32.69 12.53 5.83
CA GLY A 85 33.27 11.31 5.25
C GLY A 85 33.18 10.07 6.13
N ASP A 86 32.92 10.23 7.42
CA ASP A 86 32.81 9.13 8.38
C ASP A 86 31.45 8.46 8.33
N ILE A 87 31.39 7.24 8.88
CA ILE A 87 30.17 6.46 9.09
C ILE A 87 29.82 6.48 10.58
N GLY A 88 28.63 7.00 10.87
CA GLY A 88 28.07 7.04 12.21
C GLY A 88 26.82 6.16 12.34
N ALA A 89 26.33 6.03 13.57
CA ALA A 89 25.08 5.36 13.89
C ALA A 89 24.27 6.15 14.92
N ILE A 90 22.98 6.32 14.66
CA ILE A 90 22.01 6.85 15.61
C ILE A 90 21.10 5.73 16.05
N THR A 91 20.86 5.60 17.36
CA THR A 91 20.00 4.57 17.94
C THR A 91 18.70 5.17 18.50
N LYS A 92 17.69 4.31 18.71
CA LYS A 92 16.38 4.66 19.31
C LYS A 92 15.53 5.66 18.51
N VAL A 93 15.86 5.87 17.25
CA VAL A 93 15.06 6.66 16.30
C VAL A 93 14.69 5.74 15.14
N SER A 94 13.49 5.90 14.59
CA SER A 94 13.05 5.13 13.41
C SER A 94 13.26 5.97 12.16
N LEU A 95 14.30 5.64 11.39
CA LEU A 95 14.60 6.25 10.09
C LEU A 95 14.50 5.20 8.99
N SER A 96 13.94 5.59 7.87
CA SER A 96 13.91 4.73 6.68
C SER A 96 15.27 4.73 5.97
N ASN A 97 15.59 3.63 5.31
CA ASN A 97 16.75 3.58 4.42
C ASN A 97 16.57 4.59 3.26
N GLY A 98 17.63 5.32 2.92
CA GLY A 98 17.61 6.34 1.89
C GLY A 98 17.26 7.76 2.39
N VAL A 99 16.98 7.94 3.68
CA VAL A 99 16.74 9.27 4.25
C VAL A 99 17.99 10.11 4.22
N THR A 100 17.85 11.37 3.78
CA THR A 100 18.87 12.40 3.96
C THR A 100 18.55 13.18 5.25
N LEU A 101 19.54 13.26 6.13
CA LEU A 101 19.51 14.14 7.29
C LEU A 101 20.30 15.40 6.94
N SER A 102 19.79 16.58 7.29
CA SER A 102 20.44 17.86 7.02
C SER A 102 20.34 18.81 8.22
N SER A 103 21.14 19.89 8.16
CA SER A 103 20.99 20.98 9.14
C SER A 103 19.63 21.67 8.98
N LEU A 104 19.11 22.25 10.05
CA LEU A 104 17.86 23.02 10.02
C LEU A 104 17.98 24.32 9.20
N LYS A 105 19.21 24.79 8.95
CA LYS A 105 19.47 26.05 8.23
C LYS A 105 19.52 25.86 6.72
N SER A 106 19.86 24.67 6.26
CA SER A 106 20.08 24.39 4.84
C SER A 106 19.71 22.95 4.53
N HIS A 107 18.47 22.77 4.10
CA HIS A 107 17.94 21.47 3.72
C HIS A 107 18.58 21.00 2.40
N ILE A 108 18.84 19.73 2.32
CA ILE A 108 19.30 19.05 1.10
C ILE A 108 18.79 17.62 1.09
N SER A 109 18.35 17.14 -0.06
CA SER A 109 17.95 15.74 -0.29
C SER A 109 18.87 15.14 -1.34
N TYR A 110 19.48 14.00 -1.01
CA TYR A 110 20.24 13.21 -1.96
C TYR A 110 19.33 12.24 -2.73
N PRO A 111 19.72 11.84 -3.96
CA PRO A 111 18.98 10.83 -4.71
C PRO A 111 18.76 9.55 -3.89
N LEU A 112 17.54 9.03 -3.93
CA LEU A 112 17.23 7.77 -3.29
C LEU A 112 17.94 6.60 -4.00
N ILE A 113 18.30 5.58 -3.23
CA ILE A 113 18.78 4.32 -3.80
C ILE A 113 17.58 3.59 -4.43
N GLU A 114 17.71 3.26 -5.71
CA GLU A 114 16.72 2.45 -6.40
C GLU A 114 16.94 0.97 -6.05
N TYR A 115 16.03 0.42 -5.27
CA TYR A 115 16.05 -1.00 -4.93
C TYR A 115 15.27 -1.81 -5.96
N PRO A 116 15.73 -3.04 -6.28
CA PRO A 116 14.95 -3.92 -7.16
C PRO A 116 13.60 -4.26 -6.53
N SER A 117 12.56 -4.35 -7.35
CA SER A 117 11.23 -4.70 -6.91
C SER A 117 11.12 -6.19 -6.58
N ALA A 118 10.28 -6.51 -5.60
CA ALA A 118 9.95 -7.88 -5.29
C ALA A 118 9.23 -8.55 -6.49
N VAL A 119 9.72 -9.72 -6.89
CA VAL A 119 9.20 -10.49 -8.04
C VAL A 119 8.71 -11.88 -7.65
N TYR A 120 9.01 -12.33 -6.44
CA TYR A 120 8.62 -13.64 -5.93
C TYR A 120 7.75 -13.51 -4.70
N TYR A 121 6.51 -14.01 -4.80
CA TYR A 121 5.49 -13.87 -3.73
C TYR A 121 5.05 -15.24 -3.23
N LYS A 122 4.78 -15.34 -1.94
CA LYS A 122 4.10 -16.47 -1.28
C LYS A 122 3.04 -15.95 -0.33
N ALA A 123 1.97 -16.72 -0.18
CA ALA A 123 1.00 -16.48 0.86
C ALA A 123 1.56 -16.96 2.21
N ILE A 124 1.38 -16.16 3.24
CA ILE A 124 1.82 -16.48 4.61
C ILE A 124 0.61 -16.65 5.51
N LYS A 125 0.72 -17.64 6.41
CA LYS A 125 -0.29 -17.90 7.43
C LYS A 125 0.39 -18.09 8.79
N PRO A 126 0.04 -17.31 9.80
CA PRO A 126 0.50 -17.53 11.17
C PRO A 126 0.07 -18.91 11.67
N ARG A 127 0.96 -19.62 12.38
CA ARG A 127 0.65 -20.96 12.93
C ARG A 127 -0.21 -20.91 14.17
N THR A 128 -0.05 -19.87 14.96
CA THR A 128 -0.75 -19.68 16.24
C THR A 128 -1.34 -18.28 16.33
N LYS A 129 -2.28 -18.07 17.25
CA LYS A 129 -2.83 -16.74 17.54
C LYS A 129 -1.74 -15.75 18.01
N ASN A 130 -0.78 -16.22 18.80
CA ASN A 130 0.35 -15.39 19.22
C ASN A 130 1.26 -14.99 18.04
N ASP A 131 1.40 -15.84 17.02
CA ASP A 131 2.10 -15.48 15.78
C ASP A 131 1.31 -14.42 14.98
N GLU A 132 -0.02 -14.51 14.95
CA GLU A 132 -0.89 -13.54 14.30
C GLU A 132 -0.78 -12.15 14.96
N ASP A 133 -0.83 -12.09 16.27
CA ASP A 133 -0.71 -10.85 17.05
C ASP A 133 0.64 -10.13 16.83
N LYS A 134 1.71 -10.89 16.59
CA LYS A 134 3.06 -10.37 16.34
C LYS A 134 3.33 -10.00 14.87
N LEU A 135 2.54 -10.55 13.94
CA LEU A 135 2.85 -10.53 12.52
C LEU A 135 3.10 -9.12 11.97
N SER A 136 2.19 -8.19 12.21
CA SER A 136 2.30 -6.82 11.68
C SER A 136 3.54 -6.10 12.20
N THR A 137 3.83 -6.24 13.49
CA THR A 137 5.01 -5.63 14.13
C THR A 137 6.31 -6.19 13.58
N VAL A 138 6.39 -7.51 13.38
CA VAL A 138 7.60 -8.16 12.84
C VAL A 138 7.80 -7.81 11.38
N ILE A 139 6.73 -7.80 10.58
CA ILE A 139 6.80 -7.40 9.17
C ILE A 139 7.28 -5.96 9.02
N SER A 140 6.74 -5.03 9.81
CA SER A 140 7.19 -3.63 9.78
C SER A 140 8.69 -3.49 10.09
N LYS A 141 9.21 -4.27 11.04
CA LYS A 141 10.64 -4.31 11.36
C LYS A 141 11.47 -4.87 10.21
N VAL A 142 11.01 -5.94 9.58
CA VAL A 142 11.72 -6.55 8.43
C VAL A 142 11.75 -5.62 7.23
N ILE A 143 10.65 -4.93 6.91
CA ILE A 143 10.60 -3.95 5.82
C ILE A 143 11.50 -2.73 6.10
N LEU A 144 11.58 -2.31 7.37
CA LEU A 144 12.47 -1.22 7.77
C LEU A 144 13.94 -1.56 7.53
N GLU A 145 14.34 -2.82 7.77
CA GLU A 145 15.70 -3.29 7.52
C GLU A 145 15.97 -3.57 6.04
N ASP A 146 14.98 -4.10 5.33
CA ASP A 146 15.10 -4.52 3.93
C ASP A 146 13.97 -3.95 3.07
N PRO A 147 14.20 -2.83 2.39
CA PRO A 147 13.20 -2.17 1.57
C PRO A 147 12.78 -2.96 0.32
N THR A 148 13.49 -4.05 -0.02
CA THR A 148 13.12 -4.95 -1.13
C THR A 148 12.03 -5.94 -0.75
N VAL A 149 11.76 -6.12 0.55
CA VAL A 149 10.67 -6.94 1.04
C VAL A 149 9.35 -6.18 0.90
N LYS A 150 8.34 -6.84 0.37
CA LYS A 150 6.99 -6.29 0.25
C LYS A 150 6.00 -7.14 1.04
N PHE A 151 5.02 -6.48 1.62
CA PHE A 151 3.89 -7.13 2.25
C PHE A 151 2.60 -6.55 1.66
N VAL A 152 1.75 -7.45 1.14
CA VAL A 152 0.52 -7.07 0.46
C VAL A 152 -0.62 -7.92 1.00
N ARG A 153 -1.74 -7.29 1.30
CA ARG A 153 -2.99 -7.99 1.56
C ARG A 153 -3.81 -8.02 0.27
N ASN A 154 -4.04 -9.21 -0.27
CA ASN A 154 -4.86 -9.37 -1.46
C ASN A 154 -6.34 -9.18 -1.07
N SER A 155 -6.99 -8.18 -1.63
CA SER A 155 -8.39 -7.86 -1.33
C SER A 155 -9.38 -8.93 -1.80
N ASP A 156 -9.05 -9.63 -2.87
CA ASP A 156 -9.94 -10.62 -3.49
C ASP A 156 -9.88 -11.99 -2.81
N THR A 157 -8.65 -12.44 -2.50
CA THR A 157 -8.42 -13.75 -1.88
C THR A 157 -8.30 -13.68 -0.36
N HIS A 158 -8.23 -12.45 0.20
CA HIS A 158 -7.99 -12.15 1.61
C HIS A 158 -6.67 -12.73 2.16
N GLU A 159 -5.77 -13.15 1.28
CA GLU A 159 -4.48 -13.68 1.65
C GLU A 159 -3.49 -12.55 1.96
N GLN A 160 -2.60 -12.85 2.89
CA GLN A 160 -1.44 -12.01 3.20
C GLN A 160 -0.25 -12.56 2.43
N LEU A 161 0.36 -11.71 1.61
CA LEU A 161 1.45 -12.08 0.72
C LEU A 161 2.75 -11.40 1.17
N ILE A 162 3.83 -12.18 1.20
CA ILE A 162 5.18 -11.65 1.35
C ILE A 162 5.91 -11.75 0.01
N GLY A 163 6.46 -10.61 -0.44
CA GLY A 163 7.22 -10.49 -1.66
C GLY A 163 8.71 -10.34 -1.39
N SER A 164 9.53 -10.95 -2.22
CA SER A 164 10.98 -10.97 -2.14
C SER A 164 11.63 -10.97 -3.53
N LEU A 165 12.96 -10.86 -3.59
CA LEU A 165 13.73 -10.91 -4.84
C LEU A 165 13.83 -12.31 -5.44
N GLY A 166 13.51 -13.36 -4.65
CA GLY A 166 13.57 -14.75 -5.09
C GLY A 166 13.47 -15.71 -3.92
N THR A 167 13.54 -17.02 -4.21
CA THR A 167 13.35 -18.09 -3.21
C THR A 167 14.40 -18.06 -2.10
N GLY A 168 15.67 -17.86 -2.43
CA GLY A 168 16.77 -17.76 -1.44
C GLY A 168 16.56 -16.61 -0.48
N HIS A 169 16.20 -15.45 -1.01
CA HIS A 169 15.89 -14.25 -0.22
C HIS A 169 14.68 -14.48 0.69
N LEU A 170 13.59 -15.05 0.17
CA LEU A 170 12.41 -15.38 0.98
C LEU A 170 12.75 -16.32 2.13
N ASN A 171 13.51 -17.38 1.84
CA ASN A 171 13.92 -18.36 2.86
C ASN A 171 14.73 -17.69 3.98
N TYR A 172 15.65 -16.77 3.63
CA TYR A 172 16.40 -15.98 4.61
C TYR A 172 15.47 -15.15 5.49
N ILE A 173 14.51 -14.43 4.89
CA ILE A 173 13.55 -13.58 5.62
C ILE A 173 12.73 -14.42 6.59
N ILE A 174 12.17 -15.53 6.14
CA ILE A 174 11.35 -16.44 6.97
C ILE A 174 12.20 -17.04 8.10
N GLN A 175 13.43 -17.46 7.79
CA GLN A 175 14.35 -17.99 8.81
C GLN A 175 14.67 -16.91 9.87
N LYS A 176 14.91 -15.67 9.44
CA LYS A 176 15.13 -14.53 10.35
C LYS A 176 13.89 -14.27 11.22
N MET A 177 12.69 -14.25 10.66
CA MET A 177 11.46 -14.11 11.43
C MET A 177 11.32 -15.19 12.49
N LYS A 178 11.65 -16.44 12.15
CA LYS A 178 11.60 -17.58 13.06
C LYS A 178 12.67 -17.52 14.15
N THR A 179 13.92 -17.27 13.80
CA THR A 179 15.04 -17.34 14.76
C THR A 179 15.12 -16.11 15.64
N THR A 180 14.98 -14.91 15.06
CA THR A 180 15.13 -13.63 15.78
C THR A 180 13.87 -13.21 16.49
N TYR A 181 12.71 -13.28 15.81
CA TYR A 181 11.44 -12.78 16.34
C TYR A 181 10.54 -13.86 16.91
N LYS A 182 10.95 -15.15 16.81
CA LYS A 182 10.13 -16.31 17.26
C LYS A 182 8.74 -16.30 16.64
N LEU A 183 8.65 -15.90 15.37
CA LEU A 183 7.44 -15.88 14.56
C LEU A 183 7.44 -17.06 13.60
N ASN A 184 6.44 -17.96 13.73
CA ASN A 184 6.32 -19.13 12.89
C ASN A 184 5.21 -18.94 11.86
N LEU A 185 5.57 -19.09 10.59
CA LEU A 185 4.67 -18.90 9.44
C LEU A 185 4.66 -20.16 8.59
N ASP A 186 3.50 -20.50 8.05
CA ASP A 186 3.36 -21.45 6.95
C ASP A 186 3.35 -20.65 5.63
N LEU A 187 4.07 -21.20 4.64
CA LEU A 187 4.14 -20.65 3.29
C LEU A 187 3.35 -21.51 2.34
N THR A 188 2.50 -20.90 1.54
CA THR A 188 1.76 -21.58 0.46
C THR A 188 1.84 -20.77 -0.82
N ASP A 189 1.51 -21.39 -1.94
CA ASP A 189 1.27 -20.66 -3.17
C ASP A 189 0.05 -19.77 -2.99
N TYR A 190 0.12 -18.54 -3.48
CA TYR A 190 -1.00 -17.62 -3.40
C TYR A 190 -2.06 -17.96 -4.45
N LYS A 191 -3.31 -17.67 -4.14
CA LYS A 191 -4.42 -17.88 -5.05
C LYS A 191 -4.43 -16.83 -6.14
N ILE A 192 -4.72 -17.24 -7.36
CA ILE A 192 -4.89 -16.33 -8.49
C ILE A 192 -6.23 -15.62 -8.36
N SER A 193 -6.24 -14.30 -8.41
CA SER A 193 -7.45 -13.49 -8.44
C SER A 193 -8.09 -13.56 -9.81
N TYR A 194 -8.93 -14.54 -10.04
CA TYR A 194 -9.70 -14.66 -11.27
C TYR A 194 -10.74 -13.54 -11.39
N ARG A 195 -11.09 -13.22 -12.63
CA ARG A 195 -12.15 -12.27 -12.98
C ARG A 195 -13.09 -12.95 -13.98
N GLU A 196 -14.36 -12.55 -13.93
CA GLU A 196 -15.34 -12.89 -14.95
C GLU A 196 -15.50 -11.72 -15.92
N THR A 197 -15.85 -11.98 -17.16
CA THR A 197 -16.16 -10.96 -18.15
C THR A 197 -17.09 -11.52 -19.21
N ILE A 198 -17.68 -10.64 -20.01
CA ILE A 198 -18.46 -11.01 -21.20
C ILE A 198 -17.63 -10.81 -22.46
N LYS A 199 -17.86 -11.63 -23.46
CA LYS A 199 -17.16 -11.55 -24.77
C LYS A 199 -18.05 -11.00 -25.88
N THR A 200 -19.34 -11.04 -25.70
CA THR A 200 -20.36 -10.62 -26.68
C THR A 200 -21.42 -9.80 -25.97
N SER A 201 -22.06 -8.90 -26.71
CA SER A 201 -23.19 -8.14 -26.19
C SER A 201 -24.37 -9.06 -25.90
N ALA A 202 -25.09 -8.76 -24.83
CA ALA A 202 -26.30 -9.46 -24.40
C ALA A 202 -27.32 -8.47 -23.85
N THR A 203 -28.60 -8.84 -23.91
CA THR A 203 -29.67 -8.09 -23.28
C THR A 203 -30.31 -8.94 -22.19
N GLY A 204 -30.79 -8.29 -21.13
CA GLY A 204 -31.48 -8.95 -20.03
C GLY A 204 -32.55 -8.07 -19.42
N SER A 205 -33.59 -8.68 -18.83
CA SER A 205 -34.62 -8.02 -18.09
C SER A 205 -34.61 -8.49 -16.64
N GLY A 206 -34.52 -7.55 -15.73
CA GLY A 206 -34.59 -7.80 -14.29
C GLY A 206 -35.93 -7.31 -13.70
N ARG A 207 -36.49 -8.09 -12.78
CA ARG A 207 -37.82 -7.78 -12.15
C ARG A 207 -37.71 -7.99 -10.65
N TYR A 208 -38.06 -6.96 -9.89
CA TYR A 208 -38.24 -7.06 -8.46
C TYR A 208 -39.64 -6.52 -8.08
N ILE A 209 -40.59 -7.43 -7.89
CA ILE A 209 -41.99 -7.11 -7.61
C ILE A 209 -42.38 -7.87 -6.35
N LYS A 210 -42.79 -7.14 -5.30
CA LYS A 210 -43.38 -7.68 -4.07
C LYS A 210 -44.56 -6.78 -3.68
N GLN A 211 -45.75 -7.26 -3.94
CA GLN A 211 -47.00 -6.56 -3.67
C GLN A 211 -47.86 -7.45 -2.78
N SER A 212 -47.67 -7.35 -1.44
CA SER A 212 -48.49 -8.07 -0.47
C SER A 212 -48.82 -7.13 0.68
N GLY A 213 -50.08 -6.59 0.68
CA GLY A 213 -50.76 -5.90 1.78
C GLY A 213 -49.93 -4.79 2.48
N GLY A 214 -49.79 -3.61 1.86
CA GLY A 214 -49.06 -2.45 2.39
C GLY A 214 -48.25 -1.76 1.29
N SER A 215 -47.25 -0.95 1.62
CA SER A 215 -46.37 -0.36 0.62
C SER A 215 -45.50 -1.48 -0.07
N GLY A 216 -45.72 -1.63 -1.38
CA GLY A 216 -45.08 -2.66 -2.18
C GLY A 216 -43.71 -2.26 -2.68
N PHE A 217 -43.07 -3.19 -3.39
CA PHE A 217 -41.86 -2.94 -4.18
C PHE A 217 -42.14 -3.26 -5.63
N PHE A 218 -41.86 -2.35 -6.53
CA PHE A 218 -42.01 -2.56 -7.96
C PHE A 218 -40.84 -1.94 -8.71
N GLY A 219 -40.08 -2.75 -9.43
CA GLY A 219 -39.00 -2.31 -10.32
C GLY A 219 -38.82 -3.33 -11.43
N VAL A 220 -38.79 -2.84 -12.67
CA VAL A 220 -38.46 -3.64 -13.85
C VAL A 220 -37.45 -2.83 -14.64
N VAL A 221 -36.33 -3.46 -15.00
CA VAL A 221 -35.28 -2.87 -15.82
C VAL A 221 -34.95 -3.76 -17.01
N GLU A 222 -34.73 -3.16 -18.17
CA GLU A 222 -34.19 -3.83 -19.34
C GLU A 222 -32.83 -3.23 -19.62
N MET A 223 -31.82 -4.09 -19.69
CA MET A 223 -30.44 -3.66 -19.79
C MET A 223 -29.75 -4.38 -20.95
N ARG A 224 -28.88 -3.64 -21.65
CA ARG A 224 -27.94 -4.17 -22.62
C ARG A 224 -26.55 -4.14 -21.98
N PHE A 225 -25.80 -5.22 -22.15
CA PHE A 225 -24.44 -5.36 -21.64
C PHE A 225 -23.49 -5.53 -22.83
N GLU A 226 -22.43 -4.75 -22.86
CA GLU A 226 -21.44 -4.76 -23.92
C GLU A 226 -20.04 -4.94 -23.34
N PRO A 227 -19.12 -5.69 -24.02
CA PRO A 227 -17.73 -5.75 -23.62
C PRO A 227 -17.07 -4.36 -23.62
N ASP A 228 -16.29 -4.05 -22.58
CA ASP A 228 -15.58 -2.79 -22.44
C ASP A 228 -14.22 -3.02 -21.73
N GLN A 229 -13.40 -2.00 -21.61
CA GLN A 229 -12.12 -2.06 -20.88
C GLN A 229 -12.30 -2.04 -19.37
N SER A 230 -13.34 -1.37 -18.87
CA SER A 230 -13.68 -1.24 -17.46
C SER A 230 -15.19 -1.35 -17.27
N ASN A 231 -15.64 -1.55 -16.02
CA ASN A 231 -17.06 -1.49 -15.73
C ASN A 231 -17.54 -0.04 -15.85
N SER A 232 -18.61 0.15 -16.62
CA SER A 232 -19.22 1.44 -16.85
C SER A 232 -20.75 1.30 -16.95
N PHE A 233 -21.45 2.40 -16.67
CA PHE A 233 -22.91 2.45 -16.74
C PHE A 233 -23.35 3.66 -17.57
N SER A 234 -24.35 3.46 -18.43
CA SER A 234 -25.03 4.53 -19.14
C SER A 234 -26.53 4.25 -19.26
N GLU A 235 -27.27 5.22 -19.78
CA GLU A 235 -28.71 5.12 -19.97
C GLU A 235 -29.12 5.56 -21.38
N GLU A 236 -30.05 4.83 -21.96
CA GLU A 236 -30.69 5.12 -23.26
C GLU A 236 -32.21 5.03 -23.15
N VAL A 237 -32.77 5.31 -21.96
CA VAL A 237 -34.22 5.18 -21.69
C VAL A 237 -35.02 6.18 -22.47
N PHE A 238 -35.96 5.70 -23.28
CA PHE A 238 -36.86 6.53 -24.07
C PHE A 238 -38.23 6.70 -23.39
N GLY A 239 -38.86 7.86 -23.56
CA GLY A 239 -40.24 8.10 -23.12
C GLY A 239 -40.46 8.11 -21.61
N GLY A 240 -39.38 8.11 -20.78
CA GLY A 240 -39.53 8.16 -19.32
C GLY A 240 -40.04 6.84 -18.70
N ALA A 241 -39.81 5.71 -19.36
CA ALA A 241 -40.20 4.38 -18.89
C ALA A 241 -39.63 4.05 -17.49
N VAL A 242 -38.43 4.54 -17.20
CA VAL A 242 -37.87 4.58 -15.85
C VAL A 242 -37.56 6.04 -15.48
N PRO A 243 -38.12 6.57 -14.38
CA PRO A 243 -37.83 7.93 -13.92
C PRO A 243 -36.35 8.10 -13.60
N LYS A 244 -35.76 9.25 -13.98
CA LYS A 244 -34.31 9.53 -13.84
C LYS A 244 -33.77 9.44 -12.42
N ASN A 245 -34.58 9.69 -11.42
CA ASN A 245 -34.20 9.56 -10.01
C ASN A 245 -33.88 8.12 -9.60
N TYR A 246 -34.24 7.10 -10.39
CA TYR A 246 -33.93 5.69 -10.12
C TYR A 246 -32.67 5.20 -10.84
N PHE A 247 -32.09 5.96 -11.78
CA PHE A 247 -30.87 5.57 -12.51
C PHE A 247 -29.68 5.29 -11.58
N PRO A 248 -29.42 6.12 -10.54
CA PRO A 248 -28.35 5.80 -9.59
C PRO A 248 -28.57 4.50 -8.81
N ALA A 249 -29.83 4.12 -8.58
CA ALA A 249 -30.16 2.86 -7.91
C ALA A 249 -29.89 1.66 -8.82
N VAL A 250 -30.19 1.77 -10.12
CA VAL A 250 -29.87 0.75 -11.13
C VAL A 250 -28.34 0.59 -11.26
N GLU A 251 -27.60 1.67 -11.40
CA GLU A 251 -26.14 1.66 -11.43
C GLU A 251 -25.55 1.00 -10.19
N LYS A 252 -26.05 1.34 -9.01
CA LYS A 252 -25.62 0.72 -7.75
C LYS A 252 -25.90 -0.79 -7.72
N GLY A 253 -27.03 -1.23 -8.27
CA GLY A 253 -27.38 -2.66 -8.42
C GLY A 253 -26.41 -3.38 -9.35
N PHE A 254 -26.13 -2.82 -10.51
CA PHE A 254 -25.12 -3.33 -11.45
C PHE A 254 -23.72 -3.45 -10.80
N ASN A 255 -23.26 -2.40 -10.14
CA ASN A 255 -21.97 -2.38 -9.47
C ASN A 255 -21.88 -3.43 -8.34
N GLU A 256 -22.98 -3.65 -7.60
CA GLU A 256 -23.03 -4.69 -6.57
C GLU A 256 -23.03 -6.10 -7.18
N ALA A 257 -23.76 -6.34 -8.27
CA ALA A 257 -23.74 -7.59 -9.00
C ALA A 257 -22.34 -7.91 -9.56
N CYS A 258 -21.60 -6.90 -10.02
CA CYS A 258 -20.23 -7.06 -10.51
C CYS A 258 -19.25 -7.50 -9.43
N GLN A 259 -19.53 -7.30 -8.14
CA GLN A 259 -18.63 -7.75 -7.07
C GLN A 259 -18.60 -9.26 -6.95
N LYS A 260 -19.65 -9.96 -7.39
CA LYS A 260 -19.76 -11.41 -7.32
C LYS A 260 -20.42 -11.95 -8.58
N GLY A 261 -19.61 -12.37 -9.54
CA GLY A 261 -20.07 -12.91 -10.82
C GLY A 261 -20.84 -14.22 -10.69
N LEU A 262 -21.62 -14.53 -11.72
CA LEU A 262 -22.57 -15.65 -11.73
C LEU A 262 -21.93 -17.01 -12.02
N LEU A 263 -20.77 -17.06 -12.70
CA LEU A 263 -20.18 -18.32 -13.15
C LEU A 263 -19.44 -19.05 -12.04
N LYS A 264 -18.54 -18.38 -11.37
CA LYS A 264 -17.68 -18.90 -10.31
C LYS A 264 -17.65 -18.01 -9.05
N GLY A 265 -18.36 -16.88 -9.07
CA GLY A 265 -18.41 -15.92 -7.99
C GLY A 265 -17.21 -14.96 -7.97
N TYR A 266 -16.43 -14.91 -9.04
CA TYR A 266 -15.33 -13.95 -9.17
C TYR A 266 -15.86 -12.55 -9.58
N PRO A 267 -15.20 -11.46 -9.18
CA PRO A 267 -15.60 -10.13 -9.61
C PRO A 267 -15.68 -10.01 -11.14
N VAL A 268 -16.72 -9.37 -11.62
CA VAL A 268 -16.92 -9.10 -13.07
C VAL A 268 -16.23 -7.80 -13.44
N ILE A 269 -15.49 -7.82 -14.54
CA ILE A 269 -14.81 -6.64 -15.10
C ILE A 269 -15.05 -6.52 -16.61
N GLY A 270 -14.86 -5.31 -17.12
CA GLY A 270 -14.93 -5.07 -18.57
C GLY A 270 -16.34 -5.16 -19.14
N VAL A 271 -17.32 -4.62 -18.44
CA VAL A 271 -18.74 -4.64 -18.84
C VAL A 271 -19.29 -3.21 -18.85
N HIS A 272 -19.76 -2.75 -20.00
CA HIS A 272 -20.60 -1.57 -20.11
C HIS A 272 -22.07 -1.99 -20.01
N ALA A 273 -22.75 -1.52 -18.96
CA ALA A 273 -24.16 -1.76 -18.76
C ALA A 273 -24.97 -0.54 -19.20
N ILE A 274 -25.94 -0.74 -20.06
CA ILE A 274 -26.78 0.30 -20.63
C ILE A 274 -28.23 0.02 -20.24
N LEU A 275 -28.83 0.92 -19.46
CA LEU A 275 -30.26 0.84 -19.14
C LEU A 275 -31.04 1.32 -20.38
N THR A 276 -31.78 0.41 -21.02
CA THR A 276 -32.51 0.70 -22.27
C THR A 276 -33.98 0.97 -22.06
N ASP A 277 -34.65 0.23 -21.14
CA ASP A 277 -36.08 0.35 -20.86
C ASP A 277 -36.40 -0.15 -19.45
N GLY A 278 -37.67 -0.09 -19.06
CA GLY A 278 -38.14 -0.63 -17.79
C GLY A 278 -39.59 -0.28 -17.53
N LYS A 279 -40.03 -0.59 -16.31
CA LYS A 279 -41.40 -0.22 -15.86
C LYS A 279 -41.37 0.25 -14.43
N TYR A 280 -42.12 1.29 -14.15
CA TYR A 280 -42.34 1.77 -12.78
C TYR A 280 -43.80 1.78 -12.41
N HIS A 281 -44.07 1.75 -11.11
CA HIS A 281 -45.40 1.90 -10.55
C HIS A 281 -45.47 3.17 -9.70
N PRO A 282 -46.46 4.07 -9.87
CA PRO A 282 -46.48 5.38 -9.21
C PRO A 282 -46.41 5.34 -7.68
N VAL A 283 -46.86 4.24 -7.06
CA VAL A 283 -46.95 4.10 -5.59
C VAL A 283 -45.88 3.15 -5.04
N ASP A 284 -45.61 2.02 -5.73
CA ASP A 284 -44.78 0.92 -5.21
C ASP A 284 -43.33 0.95 -5.68
N SER A 285 -42.99 1.85 -6.62
CA SER A 285 -41.60 1.98 -7.10
C SER A 285 -40.76 2.77 -6.12
N ASN A 286 -39.57 2.24 -5.83
CA ASN A 286 -38.58 2.87 -4.98
C ASN A 286 -37.15 2.44 -5.39
N GLU A 287 -36.14 3.11 -4.85
CA GLU A 287 -34.74 2.84 -5.16
C GLU A 287 -34.33 1.39 -4.87
N VAL A 288 -34.83 0.79 -3.77
CA VAL A 288 -34.54 -0.59 -3.40
C VAL A 288 -35.07 -1.58 -4.44
N ALA A 289 -36.26 -1.31 -4.99
CA ALA A 289 -36.86 -2.17 -6.03
C ALA A 289 -36.04 -2.13 -7.32
N PHE A 290 -35.61 -0.94 -7.78
CA PHE A 290 -34.80 -0.79 -8.99
C PHE A 290 -33.37 -1.33 -8.80
N LYS A 291 -32.76 -1.12 -7.63
CA LYS A 291 -31.48 -1.72 -7.30
C LYS A 291 -31.54 -3.26 -7.38
N ASN A 292 -32.53 -3.87 -6.73
CA ASN A 292 -32.68 -5.33 -6.73
C ASN A 292 -33.12 -5.89 -8.09
N ALA A 293 -33.79 -5.11 -8.91
CA ALA A 293 -34.10 -5.49 -10.28
C ALA A 293 -32.86 -5.47 -11.19
N ALA A 294 -31.88 -4.63 -10.88
CA ALA A 294 -30.61 -4.54 -11.62
C ALA A 294 -29.57 -5.59 -11.18
N ILE A 295 -29.67 -6.14 -9.97
CA ILE A 295 -28.86 -7.26 -9.48
C ILE A 295 -29.29 -8.56 -10.15
#